data_1e92ff53b40cc8d2f696101171b5ac83
#
_entry.id   1e92ff53b40cc8d2f696101171b5ac83
#
_cell.length_a   1.000
_cell.length_b   1.000
_cell.length_c   1.000
_cell.angle_alpha   90.00
_cell.angle_beta   90.00
_cell.angle_gamma   90.00
#
_symmetry.space_group_name_H-M   'P 1'
#
loop_
_entity.id
_entity.type
_entity.pdbx_description
1 polymer ?
#
loop_
_entity_poly.entity_id
_entity_poly.type
_entity_poly.pdbx_seq_one_letter_code
_entity_poly.pdbx_strand_id
1 'polypeptide(L)'
;MTTLLKNTIIVNEGSQSPSDLRIKNGRIEQIAAHIQAKPSDQIIDAKGCLLLPGMIDDQVHFREPGLVHKGCIATESRAAVAGGITSYMEMPNVKPSTTTAQALDDKKNIAKQNSIANYAFYLGATEDNIEDIKRLDPTQVCGIKVFMGASTGDLLVEKPGALEAIFRESPVLIATHCEHGTVISKNLKRYTDTGSIPTIADHPRIRDTEACYASSTIAVDLARKHGSQLHVLHISTAKEIALFTEGPISNKSITAEACVHHLWFSDEDYARLGHLIKCNPAIKTRTDRDALFHALHNGQIDIIATDH
;
A
#
# COMPACT_ATOMS: atom_id res chain seq x y z
N MET A 1 -13.22 28.44 11.55
CA MET A 1 -14.02 27.47 12.31
C MET A 1 -13.10 26.89 13.37
N THR A 2 -13.56 26.79 14.61
CA THR A 2 -12.78 26.24 15.73
C THR A 2 -13.57 25.06 16.29
N THR A 3 -12.92 23.90 16.41
CA THR A 3 -13.50 22.69 16.99
C THR A 3 -12.73 22.34 18.27
N LEU A 4 -13.47 22.08 19.36
CA LEU A 4 -12.94 21.65 20.64
C LEU A 4 -13.38 20.20 20.91
N LEU A 5 -12.44 19.27 20.82
CA LEU A 5 -12.64 17.89 21.25
C LEU A 5 -12.38 17.80 22.74
N LYS A 6 -13.36 17.34 23.52
CA LYS A 6 -13.28 17.20 24.98
C LYS A 6 -13.29 15.74 25.38
N ASN A 7 -12.69 15.47 26.54
CA ASN A 7 -12.70 14.14 27.15
C ASN A 7 -12.13 13.06 26.22
N THR A 8 -11.06 13.35 25.48
CA THR A 8 -10.35 12.36 24.64
C THR A 8 -9.28 11.64 25.43
N ILE A 9 -8.85 10.50 24.94
CA ILE A 9 -7.60 9.84 25.30
C ILE A 9 -6.72 9.90 24.05
N ILE A 10 -5.79 10.84 24.02
CA ILE A 10 -4.87 10.98 22.86
C ILE A 10 -3.87 9.83 22.90
N VAL A 11 -3.74 9.11 21.79
CA VAL A 11 -2.77 8.03 21.56
C VAL A 11 -1.84 8.48 20.45
N ASN A 12 -0.58 8.73 20.77
CA ASN A 12 0.44 9.16 19.82
C ASN A 12 1.84 8.81 20.30
N GLU A 13 2.70 8.37 19.38
CA GLU A 13 4.13 8.07 19.66
C GLU A 13 4.34 7.19 20.89
N GLY A 14 3.57 6.11 21.00
CA GLY A 14 3.66 5.14 22.11
C GLY A 14 3.13 5.62 23.45
N SER A 15 2.55 6.82 23.52
CA SER A 15 1.97 7.39 24.74
C SER A 15 0.44 7.47 24.69
N GLN A 16 -0.19 7.47 25.87
CA GLN A 16 -1.62 7.72 26.03
C GLN A 16 -1.84 8.76 27.09
N SER A 17 -2.65 9.79 26.81
CA SER A 17 -2.95 10.84 27.77
C SER A 17 -4.41 11.31 27.67
N PRO A 18 -5.17 11.35 28.80
CA PRO A 18 -6.44 12.05 28.85
C PRO A 18 -6.23 13.54 28.57
N SER A 19 -6.86 14.08 27.53
CA SER A 19 -6.64 15.45 27.09
C SER A 19 -7.83 16.00 26.31
N ASP A 20 -7.99 17.32 26.32
CA ASP A 20 -8.79 18.06 25.36
C ASP A 20 -7.90 18.53 24.22
N LEU A 21 -8.46 18.68 23.01
CA LEU A 21 -7.76 19.14 21.82
C LEU A 21 -8.58 20.20 21.09
N ARG A 22 -7.96 21.38 20.82
CA ARG A 22 -8.60 22.42 20.01
C ARG A 22 -7.97 22.49 18.63
N ILE A 23 -8.83 22.47 17.62
CA ILE A 23 -8.48 22.65 16.21
C ILE A 23 -8.99 24.00 15.74
N LYS A 24 -8.11 24.78 15.09
CA LYS A 24 -8.47 26.06 14.48
C LYS A 24 -7.86 26.14 13.09
N ASN A 25 -8.68 26.53 12.12
CA ASN A 25 -8.25 26.65 10.72
C ASN A 25 -7.52 25.42 10.18
N GLY A 26 -8.00 24.21 10.53
CA GLY A 26 -7.45 22.94 10.07
C GLY A 26 -6.13 22.51 10.76
N ARG A 27 -5.71 23.21 11.82
CA ARG A 27 -4.50 22.89 12.56
C ARG A 27 -4.78 22.71 14.05
N ILE A 28 -4.02 21.84 14.71
CA ILE A 28 -4.05 21.69 16.17
C ILE A 28 -3.51 22.98 16.78
N GLU A 29 -4.36 23.72 17.51
CA GLU A 29 -4.02 24.96 18.19
C GLU A 29 -3.52 24.68 19.61
N GLN A 30 -4.14 23.71 20.30
CA GLN A 30 -3.85 23.44 21.71
C GLN A 30 -4.18 21.99 22.06
N ILE A 31 -3.31 21.37 22.86
CA ILE A 31 -3.55 20.11 23.58
C ILE A 31 -3.29 20.40 25.07
N ALA A 32 -4.23 20.06 25.94
CA ALA A 32 -4.07 20.20 27.39
C ALA A 32 -5.03 19.26 28.12
N ALA A 33 -4.74 18.93 29.37
CA ALA A 33 -5.61 18.10 30.21
C ALA A 33 -7.04 18.65 30.31
N HIS A 34 -7.18 19.98 30.28
CA HIS A 34 -8.47 20.66 30.21
C HIS A 34 -8.36 21.96 29.42
N ILE A 35 -9.28 22.18 28.48
CA ILE A 35 -9.36 23.40 27.69
C ILE A 35 -10.71 24.07 27.95
N GLN A 36 -10.70 25.33 28.40
CA GLN A 36 -11.91 26.11 28.56
C GLN A 36 -12.55 26.40 27.21
N ALA A 37 -13.82 26.04 27.07
CA ALA A 37 -14.58 26.31 25.85
C ALA A 37 -14.80 27.81 25.63
N LYS A 38 -14.72 28.25 24.40
CA LYS A 38 -15.03 29.61 23.95
C LYS A 38 -16.40 29.60 23.25
N PRO A 39 -17.16 30.73 23.23
CA PRO A 39 -18.44 30.78 22.52
C PRO A 39 -18.38 30.42 21.04
N SER A 40 -17.20 30.58 20.42
CA SER A 40 -16.97 30.24 18.99
C SER A 40 -16.60 28.78 18.74
N ASP A 41 -16.43 27.97 19.78
CA ASP A 41 -16.02 26.56 19.63
C ASP A 41 -17.22 25.68 19.31
N GLN A 42 -17.09 24.87 18.26
CA GLN A 42 -17.93 23.70 18.09
C GLN A 42 -17.40 22.61 19.02
N ILE A 43 -18.15 22.26 20.04
CA ILE A 43 -17.73 21.29 21.03
C ILE A 43 -18.16 19.89 20.61
N ILE A 44 -17.22 18.93 20.64
CA ILE A 44 -17.46 17.51 20.47
C ILE A 44 -16.97 16.81 21.74
N ASP A 45 -17.86 16.18 22.48
CA ASP A 45 -17.53 15.37 23.64
C ASP A 45 -17.20 13.94 23.17
N ALA A 46 -15.93 13.56 23.28
CA ALA A 46 -15.43 12.23 22.87
C ALA A 46 -15.73 11.13 23.91
N LYS A 47 -16.24 11.48 25.10
CA LYS A 47 -16.68 10.52 26.14
C LYS A 47 -15.62 9.44 26.47
N GLY A 48 -14.36 9.79 26.48
CA GLY A 48 -13.26 8.87 26.74
C GLY A 48 -12.82 8.03 25.53
N CYS A 49 -13.28 8.34 24.32
CA CYS A 49 -12.80 7.68 23.11
C CYS A 49 -11.31 7.96 22.86
N LEU A 50 -10.63 7.00 22.26
CA LEU A 50 -9.27 7.16 21.80
C LEU A 50 -9.25 8.16 20.62
N LEU A 51 -8.33 9.11 20.67
CA LEU A 51 -8.04 10.03 19.59
C LEU A 51 -6.66 9.71 19.01
N LEU A 52 -6.66 9.25 17.77
CA LEU A 52 -5.45 8.90 17.04
C LEU A 52 -5.17 9.92 15.91
N PRO A 53 -3.92 10.09 15.46
CA PRO A 53 -3.64 10.69 14.17
C PRO A 53 -4.40 9.97 13.06
N GLY A 54 -4.86 10.72 12.04
CA GLY A 54 -5.51 10.10 10.89
C GLY A 54 -4.55 9.13 10.19
N MET A 55 -5.02 7.93 9.88
CA MET A 55 -4.21 6.90 9.25
C MET A 55 -3.87 7.28 7.80
N ILE A 56 -2.72 6.78 7.33
CA ILE A 56 -2.27 6.87 5.94
C ILE A 56 -2.30 5.46 5.36
N ASP A 57 -2.97 5.29 4.21
CA ASP A 57 -2.96 4.07 3.43
C ASP A 57 -2.08 4.28 2.20
N ASP A 58 -0.95 3.63 2.15
CA ASP A 58 0.05 3.85 1.10
C ASP A 58 -0.14 2.97 -0.14
N GLN A 59 -1.17 2.10 -0.12
CA GLN A 59 -1.52 1.26 -1.27
C GLN A 59 -3.03 1.16 -1.46
N VAL A 60 -3.57 1.94 -2.42
CA VAL A 60 -4.97 1.84 -2.83
C VAL A 60 -5.14 1.84 -4.35
N HIS A 61 -6.26 1.30 -4.83
CA HIS A 61 -6.64 1.21 -6.23
C HIS A 61 -8.03 1.80 -6.45
N PHE A 62 -8.16 3.12 -6.42
CA PHE A 62 -9.47 3.83 -6.59
C PHE A 62 -9.98 3.83 -8.02
N ARG A 63 -9.20 3.30 -8.97
CA ARG A 63 -9.61 2.92 -10.33
C ARG A 63 -9.93 4.07 -11.28
N GLU A 64 -9.79 5.31 -10.88
CA GLU A 64 -10.02 6.48 -11.72
C GLU A 64 -8.68 7.10 -12.17
N PRO A 65 -8.57 7.44 -13.46
CA PRO A 65 -9.57 7.39 -14.54
C PRO A 65 -9.81 6.00 -15.15
N GLY A 66 -10.91 5.89 -15.92
CA GLY A 66 -11.17 4.85 -16.92
C GLY A 66 -11.70 3.50 -16.41
N LEU A 67 -11.61 3.20 -15.12
CA LEU A 67 -12.14 1.97 -14.52
C LEU A 67 -13.23 2.25 -13.48
N VAL A 68 -13.94 3.36 -13.64
CA VAL A 68 -14.93 3.90 -12.68
C VAL A 68 -16.13 2.98 -12.40
N HIS A 69 -16.33 1.94 -13.20
CA HIS A 69 -17.30 0.89 -12.92
C HIS A 69 -16.91 0.02 -11.72
N LYS A 70 -15.65 0.09 -11.27
CA LYS A 70 -15.15 -0.62 -10.07
C LYS A 70 -15.12 0.28 -8.83
N GLY A 71 -14.82 1.56 -9.03
CA GLY A 71 -14.71 2.57 -7.99
C GLY A 71 -14.22 3.89 -8.59
N CYS A 72 -14.38 5.00 -7.88
CA CYS A 72 -13.85 6.30 -8.27
C CYS A 72 -13.33 7.06 -7.05
N ILE A 73 -12.50 8.08 -7.27
CA ILE A 73 -11.88 8.87 -6.18
C ILE A 73 -12.95 9.46 -5.25
N ALA A 74 -14.11 9.87 -5.79
CA ALA A 74 -15.19 10.44 -5.00
C ALA A 74 -15.80 9.43 -4.00
N THR A 75 -16.01 8.18 -4.40
CA THR A 75 -16.60 7.13 -3.54
C THR A 75 -15.57 6.55 -2.60
N GLU A 76 -14.39 6.21 -3.13
CA GLU A 76 -13.36 5.49 -2.38
C GLU A 76 -12.66 6.39 -1.35
N SER A 77 -12.49 7.70 -1.63
CA SER A 77 -11.99 8.61 -0.58
C SER A 77 -12.97 8.77 0.58
N ARG A 78 -14.28 8.66 0.34
CA ARG A 78 -15.29 8.63 1.41
C ARG A 78 -15.24 7.33 2.20
N ALA A 79 -15.07 6.19 1.52
CA ALA A 79 -14.90 4.90 2.18
C ALA A 79 -13.64 4.90 3.05
N ALA A 80 -12.52 5.44 2.55
CA ALA A 80 -11.28 5.60 3.30
C ALA A 80 -11.50 6.43 4.58
N VAL A 81 -12.11 7.62 4.46
CA VAL A 81 -12.37 8.50 5.62
C VAL A 81 -13.33 7.82 6.61
N ALA A 82 -14.34 7.09 6.15
CA ALA A 82 -15.23 6.32 7.02
C ALA A 82 -14.50 5.24 7.81
N GLY A 83 -13.43 4.68 7.25
CA GLY A 83 -12.51 3.73 7.91
C GLY A 83 -11.42 4.38 8.77
N GLY A 84 -11.34 5.73 8.82
CA GLY A 84 -10.32 6.44 9.58
C GLY A 84 -9.05 6.77 8.79
N ILE A 85 -9.00 6.46 7.49
CA ILE A 85 -7.91 6.83 6.57
C ILE A 85 -8.11 8.28 6.14
N THR A 86 -7.17 9.15 6.50
CA THR A 86 -7.23 10.57 6.17
C THR A 86 -6.30 10.98 5.02
N SER A 87 -5.42 10.08 4.62
CA SER A 87 -4.50 10.25 3.49
C SER A 87 -4.31 8.92 2.77
N TYR A 88 -4.23 8.94 1.45
CA TYR A 88 -3.98 7.73 0.67
C TYR A 88 -2.96 7.96 -0.45
N MET A 89 -2.30 6.88 -0.87
CA MET A 89 -1.39 6.85 -2.01
C MET A 89 -1.92 5.87 -3.05
N GLU A 90 -2.33 6.38 -4.22
CA GLU A 90 -3.07 5.60 -5.21
C GLU A 90 -2.19 5.13 -6.35
N MET A 91 -2.40 3.87 -6.74
CA MET A 91 -1.62 3.13 -7.71
C MET A 91 -1.89 3.54 -9.17
N PRO A 92 -0.93 3.32 -10.10
CA PRO A 92 -0.99 3.84 -11.47
C PRO A 92 -1.80 2.98 -12.44
N ASN A 93 -2.27 1.79 -12.06
CA ASN A 93 -2.94 0.82 -12.95
C ASN A 93 -4.41 1.15 -13.21
N VAL A 94 -4.61 2.26 -13.85
CA VAL A 94 -5.89 2.83 -14.32
C VAL A 94 -5.92 2.88 -15.85
N LYS A 95 -6.90 3.52 -16.50
CA LYS A 95 -6.97 3.65 -17.97
C LYS A 95 -7.24 5.09 -18.40
N PRO A 96 -6.28 5.74 -19.09
CA PRO A 96 -4.92 5.25 -19.39
C PRO A 96 -4.08 5.08 -18.11
N SER A 97 -3.06 4.21 -18.17
CA SER A 97 -2.12 4.01 -17.06
C SER A 97 -1.37 5.31 -16.74
N THR A 98 -1.11 5.57 -15.45
CA THR A 98 -0.43 6.81 -15.00
C THR A 98 1.09 6.63 -15.16
N THR A 99 1.60 6.76 -16.38
CA THR A 99 3.02 6.50 -16.74
C THR A 99 3.77 7.74 -17.22
N THR A 100 3.10 8.90 -17.29
CA THR A 100 3.67 10.17 -17.74
C THR A 100 3.33 11.29 -16.75
N ALA A 101 4.10 12.40 -16.81
CA ALA A 101 3.82 13.61 -16.01
C ALA A 101 2.41 14.15 -16.28
N GLN A 102 1.97 14.16 -17.55
CA GLN A 102 0.62 14.62 -17.90
C GLN A 102 -0.46 13.75 -17.25
N ALA A 103 -0.33 12.42 -17.29
CA ALA A 103 -1.30 11.52 -16.65
C ALA A 103 -1.35 11.68 -15.12
N LEU A 104 -0.21 12.00 -14.48
CA LEU A 104 -0.16 12.36 -13.07
C LEU A 104 -0.94 13.65 -12.79
N ASP A 105 -0.74 14.69 -13.60
CA ASP A 105 -1.41 15.97 -13.42
C ASP A 105 -2.93 15.86 -13.67
N ASP A 106 -3.34 15.10 -14.68
CA ASP A 106 -4.75 14.82 -14.93
C ASP A 106 -5.39 14.12 -13.73
N LYS A 107 -4.73 13.13 -13.15
CA LYS A 107 -5.19 12.40 -11.97
C LYS A 107 -5.26 13.29 -10.72
N LYS A 108 -4.27 14.15 -10.50
CA LYS A 108 -4.30 15.17 -9.43
C LYS A 108 -5.49 16.12 -9.60
N ASN A 109 -5.80 16.54 -10.84
CA ASN A 109 -6.94 17.42 -11.12
C ASN A 109 -8.28 16.74 -10.81
N ILE A 110 -8.42 15.45 -11.11
CA ILE A 110 -9.59 14.65 -10.72
C ILE A 110 -9.70 14.61 -9.18
N ALA A 111 -8.64 14.28 -8.49
CA ALA A 111 -8.62 14.18 -7.02
C ALA A 111 -8.90 15.53 -6.34
N LYS A 112 -8.37 16.62 -6.87
CA LYS A 112 -8.62 17.99 -6.38
C LYS A 112 -10.11 18.35 -6.34
N GLN A 113 -10.89 17.79 -7.26
CA GLN A 113 -12.32 18.07 -7.37
C GLN A 113 -13.18 17.09 -6.55
N ASN A 114 -12.69 15.86 -6.34
CA ASN A 114 -13.52 14.75 -5.90
C ASN A 114 -13.10 14.13 -4.56
N SER A 115 -11.82 14.27 -4.16
CA SER A 115 -11.33 13.64 -2.92
C SER A 115 -11.70 14.47 -1.70
N ILE A 116 -12.15 13.79 -0.63
CA ILE A 116 -12.33 14.39 0.70
C ILE A 116 -11.18 14.06 1.67
N ALA A 117 -10.23 13.21 1.24
CA ALA A 117 -9.00 12.87 1.96
C ALA A 117 -7.79 13.51 1.26
N ASN A 118 -6.66 13.61 1.95
CA ASN A 118 -5.39 13.96 1.31
C ASN A 118 -4.96 12.82 0.37
N TYR A 119 -4.24 13.17 -0.69
CA TYR A 119 -3.86 12.19 -1.71
C TYR A 119 -2.46 12.41 -2.25
N ALA A 120 -1.83 11.32 -2.64
CA ALA A 120 -0.66 11.28 -3.49
C ALA A 120 -0.80 10.15 -4.51
N PHE A 121 0.03 10.17 -5.56
CA PHE A 121 -0.04 9.22 -6.65
C PHE A 121 1.33 8.65 -6.97
N TYR A 122 1.36 7.35 -7.30
CA TYR A 122 2.53 6.72 -7.89
C TYR A 122 2.58 6.94 -9.41
N LEU A 123 3.78 7.16 -9.96
CA LEU A 123 4.00 6.97 -11.38
C LEU A 123 4.24 5.49 -11.65
N GLY A 124 3.59 4.93 -12.67
CA GLY A 124 3.85 3.57 -13.14
C GLY A 124 5.15 3.50 -13.94
N ALA A 125 6.04 2.59 -13.56
CA ALA A 125 7.19 2.26 -14.38
C ALA A 125 6.76 1.32 -15.51
N THR A 126 7.38 1.50 -16.68
CA THR A 126 7.27 0.63 -17.84
C THR A 126 8.67 0.27 -18.34
N GLU A 127 8.77 -0.63 -19.31
CA GLU A 127 10.06 -0.96 -19.92
C GLU A 127 10.69 0.21 -20.68
N ASP A 128 9.91 1.25 -21.02
CA ASP A 128 10.31 2.30 -21.98
C ASP A 128 10.25 3.73 -21.40
N ASN A 129 9.73 3.97 -20.17
CA ASN A 129 9.55 5.33 -19.63
C ASN A 129 10.65 5.80 -18.66
N ILE A 130 11.85 5.25 -18.77
CA ILE A 130 12.97 5.59 -17.86
C ILE A 130 13.32 7.08 -17.89
N GLU A 131 13.19 7.76 -19.03
CA GLU A 131 13.47 9.19 -19.12
C GLU A 131 12.42 10.05 -18.40
N ASP A 132 11.17 9.60 -18.31
CA ASP A 132 10.14 10.25 -17.49
C ASP A 132 10.44 10.04 -16.00
N ILE A 133 10.88 8.84 -15.62
CA ILE A 133 11.27 8.51 -14.23
C ILE A 133 12.41 9.41 -13.75
N LYS A 134 13.47 9.59 -14.55
CA LYS A 134 14.62 10.44 -14.22
C LYS A 134 14.26 11.90 -13.96
N ARG A 135 13.18 12.39 -14.58
CA ARG A 135 12.73 13.79 -14.49
C ARG A 135 11.69 14.03 -13.42
N LEU A 136 11.35 13.01 -12.64
CA LEU A 136 10.35 13.15 -11.58
C LEU A 136 10.80 14.17 -10.52
N ASP A 137 9.90 15.06 -10.18
CA ASP A 137 10.03 15.92 -9.00
C ASP A 137 9.57 15.12 -7.77
N PRO A 138 10.48 14.84 -6.80
CA PRO A 138 10.12 14.09 -5.59
C PRO A 138 9.00 14.73 -4.75
N THR A 139 8.74 16.02 -4.94
CA THR A 139 7.65 16.71 -4.23
C THR A 139 6.28 16.48 -4.86
N GLN A 140 6.22 15.91 -6.05
CA GLN A 140 4.99 15.76 -6.84
C GLN A 140 4.44 14.33 -6.87
N VAL A 141 5.19 13.35 -6.40
CA VAL A 141 4.83 11.93 -6.39
C VAL A 141 5.18 11.29 -5.06
N CYS A 142 4.48 10.25 -4.65
CA CYS A 142 4.87 9.44 -3.49
C CYS A 142 5.94 8.40 -3.82
N GLY A 143 6.13 8.07 -5.10
CA GLY A 143 7.10 7.10 -5.59
C GLY A 143 6.78 6.64 -7.00
N ILE A 144 7.56 5.68 -7.48
CA ILE A 144 7.22 4.91 -8.69
C ILE A 144 6.72 3.53 -8.31
N LYS A 145 5.77 3.00 -9.09
CA LYS A 145 5.27 1.63 -8.93
C LYS A 145 5.81 0.74 -10.03
N VAL A 146 6.45 -0.35 -9.65
CA VAL A 146 6.96 -1.40 -10.55
C VAL A 146 6.17 -2.69 -10.34
N PHE A 147 5.62 -3.24 -11.40
CA PHE A 147 5.01 -4.57 -11.41
C PHE A 147 6.04 -5.59 -11.93
N MET A 148 6.60 -6.38 -11.03
CA MET A 148 7.59 -7.43 -11.32
C MET A 148 6.89 -8.80 -11.43
N GLY A 149 6.41 -9.14 -12.62
CA GLY A 149 5.54 -10.30 -12.82
C GLY A 149 4.06 -9.92 -12.80
N ALA A 150 3.14 -10.73 -12.80
CA ALA A 150 1.69 -10.61 -12.82
C ALA A 150 1.10 -9.18 -12.73
N SER A 151 1.02 -8.46 -13.84
CA SER A 151 0.33 -7.17 -13.96
C SER A 151 -0.78 -7.25 -15.02
N THR A 152 -1.67 -6.25 -14.99
CA THR A 152 -2.66 -6.00 -16.03
C THR A 152 -2.22 -4.81 -16.88
N GLY A 153 -2.20 -4.98 -18.20
CA GLY A 153 -1.85 -3.91 -19.17
C GLY A 153 -0.35 -3.71 -19.34
N ASP A 154 0.03 -2.47 -19.68
CA ASP A 154 1.38 -2.09 -20.15
C ASP A 154 2.39 -1.83 -19.02
N LEU A 155 2.04 -2.15 -17.76
CA LEU A 155 2.85 -1.83 -16.58
C LEU A 155 3.79 -2.96 -16.15
N LEU A 156 3.82 -4.07 -16.87
CA LEU A 156 4.70 -5.18 -16.55
C LEU A 156 6.15 -4.84 -16.94
N VAL A 157 7.08 -5.00 -15.99
CA VAL A 157 8.51 -4.82 -16.20
C VAL A 157 9.22 -6.12 -15.87
N GLU A 158 9.57 -6.87 -16.92
CA GLU A 158 10.25 -8.17 -16.80
C GLU A 158 11.67 -8.17 -17.38
N LYS A 159 11.99 -7.24 -18.26
CA LYS A 159 13.33 -7.16 -18.84
C LYS A 159 14.36 -6.77 -17.77
N PRO A 160 15.38 -7.62 -17.52
CA PRO A 160 16.37 -7.34 -16.48
C PRO A 160 17.07 -5.99 -16.64
N GLY A 161 17.35 -5.57 -17.89
CA GLY A 161 17.97 -4.28 -18.17
C GLY A 161 17.09 -3.09 -17.86
N ALA A 162 15.76 -3.19 -18.05
CA ALA A 162 14.81 -2.15 -17.67
C ALA A 162 14.67 -2.05 -16.15
N LEU A 163 14.51 -3.19 -15.46
CA LEU A 163 14.50 -3.24 -14.01
C LEU A 163 15.75 -2.61 -13.40
N GLU A 164 16.93 -3.01 -13.89
CA GLU A 164 18.20 -2.46 -13.40
C GLU A 164 18.30 -0.95 -13.62
N ALA A 165 17.87 -0.45 -14.78
CA ALA A 165 17.85 0.98 -15.08
C ALA A 165 16.92 1.74 -14.13
N ILE A 166 15.72 1.22 -13.85
CA ILE A 166 14.75 1.82 -12.91
C ILE A 166 15.36 1.93 -11.51
N PHE A 167 15.93 0.85 -10.99
CA PHE A 167 16.54 0.87 -9.65
C PHE A 167 17.76 1.79 -9.56
N ARG A 168 18.57 1.88 -10.63
CA ARG A 168 19.74 2.75 -10.65
C ARG A 168 19.41 4.23 -10.77
N GLU A 169 18.37 4.59 -11.53
CA GLU A 169 18.12 5.97 -11.95
C GLU A 169 16.95 6.64 -11.21
N SER A 170 16.14 5.91 -10.45
CA SER A 170 14.97 6.50 -9.78
C SER A 170 15.39 7.53 -8.73
N PRO A 171 14.91 8.78 -8.81
CA PRO A 171 15.15 9.80 -7.79
C PRO A 171 14.22 9.68 -6.58
N VAL A 172 13.28 8.74 -6.59
CA VAL A 172 12.22 8.58 -5.58
C VAL A 172 12.07 7.13 -5.15
N LEU A 173 11.29 6.88 -4.10
CA LEU A 173 10.96 5.55 -3.60
C LEU A 173 10.42 4.66 -4.73
N ILE A 174 10.88 3.41 -4.76
CA ILE A 174 10.41 2.36 -5.66
C ILE A 174 9.48 1.44 -4.87
N ALA A 175 8.20 1.39 -5.22
CA ALA A 175 7.23 0.45 -4.68
C ALA A 175 7.03 -0.72 -5.65
N THR A 176 7.15 -1.96 -5.17
CA THR A 176 7.15 -3.14 -6.05
C THR A 176 6.04 -4.13 -5.71
N HIS A 177 5.33 -4.61 -6.75
CA HIS A 177 4.57 -5.85 -6.68
C HIS A 177 5.49 -7.00 -7.10
N CYS A 178 5.69 -7.96 -6.22
CA CYS A 178 6.68 -9.01 -6.40
C CYS A 178 6.03 -10.40 -6.51
N GLU A 179 5.82 -10.85 -7.74
CA GLU A 179 5.44 -12.23 -8.06
C GLU A 179 6.14 -12.67 -9.35
N HIS A 180 6.93 -13.74 -9.33
CA HIS A 180 7.75 -14.17 -10.45
C HIS A 180 6.91 -14.89 -11.53
N GLY A 181 6.69 -14.23 -12.67
CA GLY A 181 5.81 -14.71 -13.75
C GLY A 181 6.14 -16.12 -14.25
N THR A 182 7.44 -16.45 -14.40
CA THR A 182 7.86 -17.80 -14.85
C THR A 182 7.51 -18.88 -13.84
N VAL A 183 7.61 -18.62 -12.52
CA VAL A 183 7.23 -19.58 -11.47
C VAL A 183 5.72 -19.80 -11.52
N ILE A 184 4.93 -18.72 -11.59
CA ILE A 184 3.47 -18.80 -11.71
C ILE A 184 3.07 -19.61 -12.95
N SER A 185 3.65 -19.32 -14.10
CA SER A 185 3.38 -20.02 -15.36
C SER A 185 3.70 -21.51 -15.27
N LYS A 186 4.85 -21.86 -14.64
CA LYS A 186 5.23 -23.25 -14.39
C LYS A 186 4.23 -23.97 -13.47
N ASN A 187 3.79 -23.31 -12.42
CA ASN A 187 2.82 -23.86 -11.49
C ASN A 187 1.45 -24.05 -12.16
N LEU A 188 1.00 -23.09 -12.97
CA LEU A 188 -0.25 -23.21 -13.72
C LEU A 188 -0.21 -24.37 -14.72
N LYS A 189 0.93 -24.59 -15.40
CA LYS A 189 1.11 -25.70 -16.33
C LYS A 189 0.86 -27.09 -15.71
N ARG A 190 1.13 -27.27 -14.42
CA ARG A 190 0.84 -28.54 -13.72
C ARG A 190 -0.64 -28.94 -13.81
N TYR A 191 -1.54 -27.96 -13.93
CA TYR A 191 -2.98 -28.19 -14.09
C TYR A 191 -3.34 -28.33 -15.57
N THR A 192 -2.89 -27.42 -16.43
CA THR A 192 -3.24 -27.39 -17.84
C THR A 192 -2.72 -28.61 -18.61
N ASP A 193 -1.50 -29.08 -18.28
CA ASP A 193 -0.91 -30.26 -18.93
C ASP A 193 -1.64 -31.56 -18.59
N THR A 194 -2.39 -31.61 -17.50
CA THR A 194 -3.26 -32.73 -17.12
C THR A 194 -4.70 -32.55 -17.60
N GLY A 195 -5.01 -31.43 -18.30
CA GLY A 195 -6.38 -31.08 -18.68
C GLY A 195 -7.27 -30.65 -17.52
N SER A 196 -6.68 -30.39 -16.32
CA SER A 196 -7.42 -29.95 -15.14
C SER A 196 -7.66 -28.44 -15.18
N ILE A 197 -8.83 -28.01 -14.72
CA ILE A 197 -9.15 -26.59 -14.52
C ILE A 197 -8.89 -26.25 -13.06
N PRO A 198 -7.96 -25.33 -12.77
CA PRO A 198 -7.68 -24.92 -11.38
C PRO A 198 -8.93 -24.34 -10.71
N THR A 199 -9.12 -24.68 -9.47
CA THR A 199 -10.16 -24.10 -8.58
C THR A 199 -9.59 -22.92 -7.78
N ILE A 200 -10.44 -22.23 -7.04
CA ILE A 200 -9.98 -21.15 -6.15
C ILE A 200 -9.02 -21.66 -5.06
N ALA A 201 -9.16 -22.90 -4.61
CA ALA A 201 -8.26 -23.51 -3.63
C ALA A 201 -6.83 -23.76 -4.18
N ASP A 202 -6.67 -23.74 -5.49
CA ASP A 202 -5.37 -23.90 -6.16
C ASP A 202 -4.66 -22.55 -6.35
N HIS A 203 -5.37 -21.43 -6.13
CA HIS A 203 -4.82 -20.09 -6.30
C HIS A 203 -3.50 -19.86 -5.51
N PRO A 204 -3.40 -20.18 -4.20
CA PRO A 204 -2.16 -20.07 -3.45
C PRO A 204 -1.07 -21.09 -3.85
N ARG A 205 -1.42 -22.16 -4.56
CA ARG A 205 -0.45 -23.12 -5.08
C ARG A 205 0.12 -22.70 -6.43
N ILE A 206 -0.64 -21.94 -7.20
CA ILE A 206 -0.21 -21.34 -8.47
C ILE A 206 0.64 -20.11 -8.19
N ARG A 207 0.17 -19.21 -7.33
CA ARG A 207 0.88 -18.03 -6.84
C ARG A 207 1.49 -18.34 -5.47
N ASP A 208 2.49 -19.21 -5.50
CA ASP A 208 3.07 -19.82 -4.31
C ASP A 208 4.14 -18.94 -3.64
N THR A 209 4.64 -19.44 -2.52
CA THR A 209 5.72 -18.80 -1.75
C THR A 209 6.97 -18.56 -2.59
N GLU A 210 7.32 -19.50 -3.48
CA GLU A 210 8.51 -19.35 -4.32
C GLU A 210 8.34 -18.24 -5.37
N ALA A 211 7.14 -18.05 -5.90
CA ALA A 211 6.85 -16.95 -6.83
C ALA A 211 7.05 -15.59 -6.17
N CYS A 212 6.56 -15.41 -4.94
CA CYS A 212 6.76 -14.18 -4.16
C CYS A 212 8.24 -14.00 -3.78
N TYR A 213 8.84 -14.98 -3.14
CA TYR A 213 10.22 -14.91 -2.62
C TYR A 213 11.25 -14.65 -3.72
N ALA A 214 11.16 -15.33 -4.87
CA ALA A 214 12.08 -15.12 -5.98
C ALA A 214 12.04 -13.69 -6.52
N SER A 215 10.84 -13.12 -6.66
CA SER A 215 10.66 -11.76 -7.14
C SER A 215 11.10 -10.71 -6.11
N SER A 216 10.71 -10.88 -4.85
CA SER A 216 11.12 -9.99 -3.76
C SER A 216 12.64 -10.00 -3.55
N THR A 217 13.30 -11.16 -3.73
CA THR A 217 14.77 -11.26 -3.67
C THR A 217 15.42 -10.41 -4.77
N ILE A 218 14.93 -10.48 -6.02
CA ILE A 218 15.44 -9.66 -7.12
C ILE A 218 15.31 -8.17 -6.80
N ALA A 219 14.16 -7.73 -6.29
CA ALA A 219 13.93 -6.33 -5.94
C ALA A 219 14.89 -5.85 -4.83
N VAL A 220 15.04 -6.64 -3.77
CA VAL A 220 15.93 -6.34 -2.64
C VAL A 220 17.40 -6.30 -3.08
N ASP A 221 17.83 -7.24 -3.91
CA ASP A 221 19.21 -7.29 -4.41
C ASP A 221 19.52 -6.10 -5.32
N LEU A 222 18.59 -5.70 -6.20
CA LEU A 222 18.73 -4.49 -7.02
C LEU A 222 18.79 -3.23 -6.16
N ALA A 223 17.93 -3.12 -5.15
CA ALA A 223 17.95 -1.96 -4.25
C ALA A 223 19.27 -1.87 -3.48
N ARG A 224 19.78 -2.98 -2.96
CA ARG A 224 21.10 -3.04 -2.30
C ARG A 224 22.23 -2.69 -3.23
N LYS A 225 22.20 -3.20 -4.47
CA LYS A 225 23.23 -2.96 -5.50
C LYS A 225 23.34 -1.49 -5.87
N HIS A 226 22.20 -0.79 -6.00
CA HIS A 226 22.13 0.59 -6.48
C HIS A 226 21.93 1.63 -5.37
N GLY A 227 21.69 1.21 -4.13
CA GLY A 227 21.41 2.11 -3.01
C GLY A 227 20.03 2.79 -3.09
N SER A 228 19.09 2.18 -3.81
CA SER A 228 17.76 2.72 -4.04
C SER A 228 16.89 2.60 -2.79
N GLN A 229 15.95 3.52 -2.59
CA GLN A 229 14.88 3.35 -1.62
C GLN A 229 13.83 2.40 -2.19
N LEU A 230 13.55 1.30 -1.48
CA LEU A 230 12.62 0.26 -1.92
C LEU A 230 11.52 0.06 -0.86
N HIS A 231 10.30 -0.08 -1.33
CA HIS A 231 9.16 -0.55 -0.56
C HIS A 231 8.53 -1.77 -1.23
N VAL A 232 8.62 -2.93 -0.59
CA VAL A 232 8.01 -4.16 -1.11
C VAL A 232 6.60 -4.27 -0.56
N LEU A 233 5.63 -4.15 -1.46
CA LEU A 233 4.20 -4.13 -1.16
C LEU A 233 3.68 -5.53 -0.79
N HIS A 234 2.62 -5.57 0.01
CA HIS A 234 1.78 -6.75 0.29
C HIS A 234 2.56 -8.06 0.48
N ILE A 235 3.59 -8.07 1.35
CA ILE A 235 4.28 -9.30 1.76
C ILE A 235 3.25 -10.31 2.25
N SER A 236 3.32 -11.52 1.73
CA SER A 236 2.30 -12.55 1.97
C SER A 236 2.87 -13.89 2.47
N THR A 237 4.20 -14.01 2.63
CA THR A 237 4.85 -15.27 3.03
C THR A 237 5.86 -15.09 4.14
N ALA A 238 5.96 -16.09 5.02
CA ALA A 238 7.00 -16.15 6.07
C ALA A 238 8.41 -16.13 5.49
N LYS A 239 8.59 -16.72 4.30
CA LYS A 239 9.90 -16.82 3.65
C LYS A 239 10.44 -15.46 3.22
N GLU A 240 9.59 -14.56 2.77
CA GLU A 240 9.97 -13.20 2.35
C GLU A 240 10.47 -12.35 3.51
N ILE A 241 9.96 -12.56 4.74
CA ILE A 241 10.30 -11.77 5.93
C ILE A 241 11.82 -11.76 6.18
N ALA A 242 12.52 -12.84 5.87
CA ALA A 242 13.97 -12.94 6.02
C ALA A 242 14.78 -11.96 5.13
N LEU A 243 14.15 -11.34 4.15
CA LEU A 243 14.78 -10.33 3.29
C LEU A 243 14.89 -8.95 3.96
N PHE A 244 14.09 -8.70 5.02
CA PHE A 244 13.93 -7.41 5.67
C PHE A 244 14.58 -7.40 7.05
N THR A 245 15.13 -6.23 7.41
CA THR A 245 15.79 -6.03 8.70
C THR A 245 14.81 -5.61 9.77
N GLU A 246 15.05 -6.02 11.02
CA GLU A 246 14.30 -5.55 12.18
C GLU A 246 14.62 -4.09 12.53
N GLY A 247 13.73 -3.45 13.29
CA GLY A 247 13.94 -2.15 13.88
C GLY A 247 13.14 -1.01 13.23
N PRO A 248 13.39 0.24 13.65
CA PRO A 248 12.57 1.38 13.26
C PRO A 248 12.73 1.74 11.78
N ILE A 249 11.63 2.10 11.16
CA ILE A 249 11.53 2.48 9.73
C ILE A 249 12.50 3.60 9.35
N SER A 250 12.77 4.53 10.27
CA SER A 250 13.68 5.67 10.03
C SER A 250 15.12 5.28 9.68
N ASN A 251 15.50 4.04 9.96
CA ASN A 251 16.88 3.54 9.72
C ASN A 251 16.95 2.64 8.49
N LYS A 252 15.87 2.53 7.70
CA LYS A 252 15.78 1.60 6.58
C LYS A 252 15.72 2.31 5.24
N SER A 253 16.46 1.80 4.27
CA SER A 253 16.30 2.11 2.84
C SER A 253 15.41 1.09 2.13
N ILE A 254 15.19 -0.08 2.73
CA ILE A 254 14.33 -1.14 2.22
C ILE A 254 13.28 -1.43 3.29
N THR A 255 12.02 -1.23 2.93
CA THR A 255 10.86 -1.41 3.81
C THR A 255 9.89 -2.44 3.24
N ALA A 256 9.04 -2.99 4.09
CA ALA A 256 8.06 -4.01 3.76
C ALA A 256 6.66 -3.64 4.27
N GLU A 257 5.65 -4.03 3.51
CA GLU A 257 4.25 -3.79 3.82
C GLU A 257 3.51 -5.13 3.95
N ALA A 258 2.53 -5.19 4.85
CA ALA A 258 1.54 -6.26 4.89
C ALA A 258 0.14 -5.67 4.73
N CYS A 259 -0.70 -6.33 3.90
CA CYS A 259 -2.09 -5.92 3.77
C CYS A 259 -2.99 -6.60 4.78
N VAL A 260 -4.05 -5.88 5.18
CA VAL A 260 -5.01 -6.33 6.20
C VAL A 260 -5.59 -7.72 5.93
N HIS A 261 -5.83 -8.07 4.66
CA HIS A 261 -6.36 -9.38 4.28
C HIS A 261 -5.32 -10.50 4.42
N HIS A 262 -4.03 -10.25 4.23
CA HIS A 262 -2.96 -11.22 4.50
C HIS A 262 -2.72 -11.43 6.01
N LEU A 263 -3.05 -10.44 6.83
CA LEU A 263 -3.00 -10.54 8.29
C LEU A 263 -4.23 -11.22 8.90
N TRP A 264 -5.35 -11.29 8.16
CA TRP A 264 -6.62 -11.82 8.67
C TRP A 264 -6.93 -13.22 8.18
N PHE A 265 -6.85 -13.46 6.87
CA PHE A 265 -7.21 -14.73 6.26
C PHE A 265 -6.04 -15.71 6.17
N SER A 266 -6.37 -16.99 6.03
CA SER A 266 -5.46 -18.07 5.65
C SER A 266 -6.06 -18.91 4.51
N ASP A 267 -5.27 -19.80 3.93
CA ASP A 267 -5.72 -20.70 2.86
C ASP A 267 -6.88 -21.63 3.26
N GLU A 268 -7.08 -21.86 4.57
CA GLU A 268 -8.23 -22.59 5.11
C GLU A 268 -9.56 -21.87 4.82
N ASP A 269 -9.53 -20.54 4.69
CA ASP A 269 -10.72 -19.73 4.43
C ASP A 269 -11.26 -19.84 3.00
N TYR A 270 -10.46 -20.35 2.04
CA TYR A 270 -10.94 -20.55 0.68
C TYR A 270 -12.11 -21.55 0.62
N ALA A 271 -12.17 -22.54 1.51
CA ALA A 271 -13.28 -23.49 1.57
C ALA A 271 -14.63 -22.80 1.88
N ARG A 272 -14.61 -21.73 2.67
CA ARG A 272 -15.80 -21.00 3.13
C ARG A 272 -16.10 -19.77 2.28
N LEU A 273 -15.08 -19.02 1.91
CA LEU A 273 -15.23 -17.71 1.25
C LEU A 273 -15.01 -17.75 -0.27
N GLY A 274 -14.35 -18.79 -0.78
CA GLY A 274 -14.13 -18.96 -2.21
C GLY A 274 -13.43 -17.76 -2.85
N HIS A 275 -14.03 -17.23 -3.90
CA HIS A 275 -13.50 -16.10 -4.65
C HIS A 275 -13.52 -14.75 -3.91
N LEU A 276 -14.25 -14.63 -2.80
CA LEU A 276 -14.34 -13.38 -2.03
C LEU A 276 -13.02 -12.96 -1.40
N ILE A 277 -12.09 -13.92 -1.20
CA ILE A 277 -10.74 -13.65 -0.68
C ILE A 277 -9.65 -13.79 -1.74
N LYS A 278 -10.03 -13.79 -3.03
CA LYS A 278 -9.05 -13.87 -4.12
C LYS A 278 -8.34 -12.53 -4.31
N CYS A 279 -7.04 -12.51 -4.01
CA CYS A 279 -6.15 -11.37 -4.23
C CYS A 279 -4.82 -11.82 -4.83
N ASN A 280 -3.98 -10.88 -5.21
CA ASN A 280 -2.62 -11.11 -5.72
C ASN A 280 -1.64 -10.17 -4.99
N PRO A 281 -0.69 -10.71 -4.22
CA PRO A 281 -0.39 -12.13 -3.97
C PRO A 281 -1.55 -12.89 -3.29
N ALA A 282 -1.62 -14.19 -3.53
CA ALA A 282 -2.68 -15.03 -2.95
C ALA A 282 -2.58 -15.07 -1.41
N ILE A 283 -3.72 -15.25 -0.73
CA ILE A 283 -3.76 -15.61 0.69
C ILE A 283 -3.02 -16.94 0.87
N LYS A 284 -2.09 -16.99 1.81
CA LYS A 284 -1.21 -18.13 2.07
C LYS A 284 -1.64 -18.90 3.32
N THR A 285 -0.74 -19.73 3.85
CA THR A 285 -1.03 -20.59 5.00
C THR A 285 -1.23 -19.79 6.29
N ARG A 286 -1.83 -20.44 7.30
CA ARG A 286 -1.91 -19.89 8.66
C ARG A 286 -0.52 -19.54 9.21
N THR A 287 0.47 -20.39 8.95
CA THR A 287 1.84 -20.13 9.38
C THR A 287 2.42 -18.86 8.77
N ASP A 288 2.14 -18.59 7.48
CA ASP A 288 2.54 -17.35 6.83
C ASP A 288 1.87 -16.15 7.50
N ARG A 289 0.55 -16.19 7.70
CA ARG A 289 -0.21 -15.12 8.37
C ARG A 289 0.35 -14.81 9.77
N ASP A 290 0.58 -15.84 10.58
CA ASP A 290 1.06 -15.68 11.96
C ASP A 290 2.49 -15.12 11.97
N ALA A 291 3.32 -15.49 10.99
CA ALA A 291 4.67 -14.93 10.81
C ALA A 291 4.63 -13.45 10.41
N LEU A 292 3.68 -13.02 9.55
CA LEU A 292 3.48 -11.61 9.21
C LEU A 292 3.12 -10.78 10.45
N PHE A 293 2.21 -11.28 11.30
CA PHE A 293 1.88 -10.63 12.57
C PHE A 293 3.10 -10.46 13.48
N HIS A 294 3.93 -11.49 13.58
CA HIS A 294 5.17 -11.42 14.37
C HIS A 294 6.14 -10.38 13.79
N ALA A 295 6.27 -10.34 12.48
CA ALA A 295 7.14 -9.41 11.76
C ALA A 295 6.72 -7.92 11.91
N LEU A 296 5.44 -7.64 12.11
CA LEU A 296 4.96 -6.30 12.48
C LEU A 296 5.47 -5.88 13.87
N HIS A 297 5.49 -6.81 14.84
CA HIS A 297 5.90 -6.48 16.21
C HIS A 297 7.40 -6.26 16.37
N ASN A 298 8.22 -6.96 15.58
CA ASN A 298 9.68 -6.79 15.61
C ASN A 298 10.20 -5.75 14.61
N GLY A 299 9.29 -5.16 13.81
CA GLY A 299 9.63 -4.15 12.82
C GLY A 299 10.37 -4.69 11.60
N GLN A 300 10.17 -5.94 11.19
CA GLN A 300 10.58 -6.43 9.86
C GLN A 300 9.56 -6.01 8.79
N ILE A 301 8.28 -5.97 9.15
CA ILE A 301 7.23 -5.31 8.36
C ILE A 301 6.98 -3.92 8.97
N ASP A 302 7.01 -2.91 8.16
CA ASP A 302 7.04 -1.51 8.55
C ASP A 302 5.68 -0.82 8.46
N ILE A 303 4.82 -1.27 7.53
CA ILE A 303 3.58 -0.59 7.17
C ILE A 303 2.45 -1.63 7.04
N ILE A 304 1.23 -1.19 7.38
CA ILE A 304 -0.01 -1.90 7.10
C ILE A 304 -0.80 -1.09 6.09
N ALA A 305 -1.19 -1.71 4.97
CA ALA A 305 -2.01 -1.11 3.94
C ALA A 305 -3.28 -1.93 3.67
N THR A 306 -4.15 -1.43 2.80
CA THR A 306 -5.39 -2.14 2.46
C THR A 306 -5.33 -2.85 1.12
N ASP A 307 -4.60 -2.33 0.14
CA ASP A 307 -4.65 -2.73 -1.28
C ASP A 307 -6.11 -2.68 -1.82
N HIS A 308 -6.86 -1.68 -1.35
CA HIS A 308 -8.29 -1.47 -1.65
C HIS A 308 -8.54 -1.17 -3.12
#